data_b96c8482025d8577e46295be91a8849b
#
_entry.id   b96c8482025d8577e46295be91a8849b
#
_cell.length_a   1.000
_cell.length_b   1.000
_cell.length_c   1.000
_cell.angle_alpha   90.00
_cell.angle_beta   90.00
_cell.angle_gamma   90.00
#
_symmetry.space_group_name_H-M   'P 1'
#
loop_
_entity.id
_entity.type
_entity.pdbx_description
1 polymer ?
#
loop_
_entity_poly.entity_id
_entity_poly.type
_entity_poly.pdbx_seq_one_letter_code
_entity_poly.pdbx_strand_id
1 'polypeptide(L)'
;GLPTQKLSLVGGTYLHWSEDSETLSWSVGAEMKSVNVVAAMSATEDDRPKLSSVNLSLVVDAARPAGLLAITGATVITMDADRQVIEQATILVQDNRIASIGPQNEVVIPANARRLDATDQFIVPGLIDVHAHGAYASGQIIPQQNWDSLAHLALGVTTLHNPSSRATQV
;
A
#
# COMPACT_ATOMS: atom_id res chain seq x y z
N GLY A 1 -33.34 -5.92 29.22
CA GLY A 1 -32.18 -5.13 28.72
C GLY A 1 -32.67 -3.94 27.90
N LEU A 2 -31.81 -2.98 27.62
CA LEU A 2 -32.14 -1.90 26.71
C LEU A 2 -32.29 -2.45 25.28
N PRO A 3 -33.23 -1.92 24.47
CA PRO A 3 -33.39 -2.34 23.11
C PRO A 3 -32.07 -2.03 22.32
N THR A 4 -31.65 -2.99 21.55
CA THR A 4 -30.40 -2.87 20.74
C THR A 4 -30.69 -3.27 19.30
N GLN A 5 -30.06 -2.58 18.35
CA GLN A 5 -30.18 -2.87 16.93
C GLN A 5 -28.79 -2.83 16.26
N LYS A 6 -28.49 -3.85 15.47
CA LYS A 6 -27.27 -3.91 14.68
C LYS A 6 -27.44 -3.12 13.39
N LEU A 7 -26.69 -2.03 13.23
CA LEU A 7 -26.78 -1.14 12.06
C LEU A 7 -25.76 -1.46 10.96
N SER A 8 -24.60 -2.02 11.31
CA SER A 8 -23.57 -2.37 10.36
C SER A 8 -23.17 -3.83 10.47
N LEU A 9 -22.96 -4.50 9.32
CA LEU A 9 -22.49 -5.90 9.27
C LEU A 9 -20.97 -6.01 9.44
N VAL A 10 -20.23 -4.96 9.07
CA VAL A 10 -18.77 -4.95 9.00
C VAL A 10 -18.11 -3.95 9.96
N GLY A 11 -18.87 -3.46 10.93
CA GLY A 11 -18.39 -2.42 11.84
C GLY A 11 -18.48 -1.03 11.24
N GLY A 12 -17.67 -0.10 11.75
CA GLY A 12 -17.59 1.27 11.29
C GLY A 12 -16.70 2.12 12.19
N THR A 13 -16.27 3.26 11.67
CA THR A 13 -15.46 4.26 12.37
C THR A 13 -16.09 5.64 12.23
N TYR A 14 -15.58 6.63 12.97
CA TYR A 14 -16.07 8.01 12.91
C TYR A 14 -17.58 8.13 13.11
N LEU A 15 -18.07 7.47 14.18
CA LEU A 15 -19.47 7.55 14.55
C LEU A 15 -19.85 8.99 14.91
N HIS A 16 -20.91 9.50 14.30
CA HIS A 16 -21.39 10.86 14.50
C HIS A 16 -22.91 10.92 14.51
N TRP A 17 -23.44 11.73 15.44
CA TRP A 17 -24.84 12.08 15.51
C TRP A 17 -25.12 13.40 14.83
N SER A 18 -26.22 13.53 14.12
CA SER A 18 -26.72 14.83 13.67
C SER A 18 -27.11 15.72 14.87
N GLU A 19 -27.14 17.04 14.67
CA GLU A 19 -27.47 17.99 15.74
C GLU A 19 -28.84 17.75 16.35
N ASP A 20 -29.81 17.32 15.55
CA ASP A 20 -31.17 16.97 15.99
C ASP A 20 -31.26 15.58 16.64
N SER A 21 -30.17 14.84 16.68
CA SER A 21 -30.09 13.46 17.19
C SER A 21 -30.99 12.45 16.46
N GLU A 22 -31.43 12.74 15.26
CA GLU A 22 -32.28 11.85 14.45
C GLU A 22 -31.49 10.94 13.53
N THR A 23 -30.29 11.35 13.10
CA THR A 23 -29.47 10.60 12.15
C THR A 23 -28.16 10.18 12.78
N LEU A 24 -27.82 8.90 12.62
CA LEU A 24 -26.52 8.35 12.96
C LEU A 24 -25.73 8.11 11.70
N SER A 25 -24.49 8.59 11.68
CA SER A 25 -23.55 8.42 10.55
C SER A 25 -22.27 7.72 11.02
N TRP A 26 -21.68 6.95 10.13
CA TRP A 26 -20.36 6.30 10.35
C TRP A 26 -19.70 6.02 9.01
N SER A 27 -18.39 5.81 9.01
CA SER A 27 -17.68 5.39 7.80
C SER A 27 -17.32 3.90 7.82
N VAL A 28 -17.34 3.31 6.63
CA VAL A 28 -16.83 1.97 6.34
C VAL A 28 -15.90 2.09 5.14
N GLY A 29 -14.59 2.11 5.40
CA GLY A 29 -13.61 2.46 4.39
C GLY A 29 -13.87 3.88 3.85
N ALA A 30 -13.95 4.02 2.55
CA ALA A 30 -14.24 5.29 1.88
C ALA A 30 -15.74 5.61 1.76
N GLU A 31 -16.61 4.79 2.30
CA GLU A 31 -18.05 5.05 2.26
C GLU A 31 -18.55 5.64 3.58
N MET A 32 -19.26 6.75 3.50
CA MET A 32 -20.02 7.29 4.62
C MET A 32 -21.44 6.75 4.59
N LYS A 33 -21.84 6.05 5.65
CA LYS A 33 -23.16 5.48 5.83
C LYS A 33 -23.95 6.35 6.79
N SER A 34 -25.27 6.44 6.58
CA SER A 34 -26.17 7.07 7.56
C SER A 34 -27.52 6.40 7.60
N VAL A 35 -28.21 6.56 8.73
CA VAL A 35 -29.53 6.02 8.97
C VAL A 35 -30.32 6.91 9.93
N ASN A 36 -31.62 7.04 9.71
CA ASN A 36 -32.50 7.61 10.71
C ASN A 36 -32.65 6.63 11.88
N VAL A 37 -32.37 7.08 13.09
CA VAL A 37 -32.31 6.23 14.29
C VAL A 37 -33.67 5.70 14.70
N VAL A 38 -34.70 6.52 14.61
CA VAL A 38 -36.07 6.10 14.96
C VAL A 38 -36.52 4.98 14.03
N ALA A 39 -36.31 5.15 12.73
CA ALA A 39 -36.62 4.11 11.75
C ALA A 39 -35.81 2.83 12.01
N ALA A 40 -34.52 2.98 12.32
CA ALA A 40 -33.66 1.85 12.61
C ALA A 40 -34.08 1.06 13.86
N MET A 41 -34.44 1.75 14.92
CA MET A 41 -34.85 1.10 16.20
C MET A 41 -36.23 0.48 16.11
N SER A 42 -37.09 0.95 15.20
CA SER A 42 -38.43 0.42 14.98
C SER A 42 -38.44 -0.73 13.97
N ALA A 43 -37.35 -0.97 13.25
CA ALA A 43 -37.26 -1.99 12.22
C ALA A 43 -37.22 -3.42 12.80
N THR A 44 -37.79 -4.33 12.07
CA THR A 44 -37.62 -5.78 12.32
C THR A 44 -36.41 -6.31 11.56
N GLU A 45 -36.02 -7.55 11.82
CA GLU A 45 -34.90 -8.17 11.15
C GLU A 45 -35.11 -8.29 9.63
N ASP A 46 -36.35 -8.46 9.21
CA ASP A 46 -36.74 -8.59 7.78
C ASP A 46 -37.00 -7.24 7.09
N ASP A 47 -37.22 -6.16 7.86
CA ASP A 47 -37.55 -4.83 7.36
C ASP A 47 -36.50 -3.77 7.85
N ARG A 48 -35.25 -4.06 7.66
CA ARG A 48 -34.17 -3.13 8.07
C ARG A 48 -34.22 -1.86 7.23
N PRO A 49 -34.03 -0.68 7.84
CA PRO A 49 -34.03 0.57 7.10
C PRO A 49 -32.86 0.57 6.11
N LYS A 50 -33.14 1.02 4.92
CA LYS A 50 -32.12 1.20 3.90
C LYS A 50 -31.11 2.26 4.34
N LEU A 51 -29.84 1.88 4.42
CA LEU A 51 -28.76 2.80 4.71
C LEU A 51 -28.57 3.77 3.54
N SER A 52 -28.42 5.04 3.83
CA SER A 52 -27.86 5.99 2.88
C SER A 52 -26.35 5.80 2.79
N SER A 53 -25.78 5.94 1.60
CA SER A 53 -24.34 5.74 1.38
C SER A 53 -23.82 6.82 0.45
N VAL A 54 -22.74 7.47 0.87
CA VAL A 54 -21.97 8.44 0.06
C VAL A 54 -20.55 7.91 -0.08
N ASN A 55 -20.09 7.77 -1.32
CA ASN A 55 -18.72 7.38 -1.61
C ASN A 55 -17.82 8.63 -1.55
N LEU A 56 -16.83 8.60 -0.66
CA LEU A 56 -15.83 9.65 -0.46
C LEU A 56 -14.46 9.26 -1.02
N SER A 57 -14.37 8.18 -1.82
CA SER A 57 -13.10 7.73 -2.38
C SER A 57 -12.46 8.80 -3.25
N LEU A 58 -11.16 8.94 -3.11
CA LEU A 58 -10.33 9.79 -3.95
C LEU A 58 -9.34 8.91 -4.71
N VAL A 59 -9.32 9.07 -6.01
CA VAL A 59 -8.33 8.41 -6.87
C VAL A 59 -7.22 9.42 -7.17
N VAL A 60 -5.99 9.04 -6.83
CA VAL A 60 -4.79 9.83 -7.16
C VAL A 60 -3.83 8.96 -7.95
N ASP A 61 -3.17 9.57 -8.93
CA ASP A 61 -2.16 8.86 -9.71
C ASP A 61 -0.94 8.55 -8.83
N ALA A 62 -0.50 7.30 -8.88
CA ALA A 62 0.74 6.91 -8.21
C ALA A 62 1.93 7.49 -8.97
N ALA A 63 2.85 8.15 -8.27
CA ALA A 63 4.13 8.56 -8.84
C ALA A 63 4.89 7.30 -9.28
N ARG A 64 5.24 7.25 -10.56
CA ARG A 64 6.02 6.16 -11.14
C ARG A 64 7.25 6.73 -11.84
N PRO A 65 8.44 6.16 -11.60
CA PRO A 65 9.62 6.55 -12.37
C PRO A 65 9.41 6.19 -13.84
N ALA A 66 9.95 6.99 -14.73
CA ALA A 66 9.93 6.77 -16.17
C ALA A 66 11.34 6.84 -16.75
N GLY A 67 11.55 6.17 -17.87
CA GLY A 67 12.80 6.18 -18.61
C GLY A 67 13.67 4.94 -18.37
N LEU A 68 14.93 5.05 -18.82
CA LEU A 68 15.88 3.95 -18.78
C LEU A 68 17.02 4.26 -17.82
N LEU A 69 17.34 3.30 -16.96
CA LEU A 69 18.49 3.32 -16.07
C LEU A 69 19.30 2.03 -16.26
N ALA A 70 20.58 2.16 -16.53
CA ALA A 70 21.52 1.05 -16.55
C ALA A 70 22.43 1.14 -15.32
N ILE A 71 22.45 0.13 -14.47
CA ILE A 71 23.38 -0.01 -13.36
C ILE A 71 24.46 -0.99 -13.81
N THR A 72 25.72 -0.58 -13.78
CA THR A 72 26.82 -1.35 -14.42
C THR A 72 27.94 -1.64 -13.44
N GLY A 73 28.64 -2.76 -13.65
CA GLY A 73 29.88 -3.10 -12.95
C GLY A 73 29.74 -3.79 -11.60
N ALA A 74 28.52 -3.93 -11.09
CA ALA A 74 28.28 -4.56 -9.79
C ALA A 74 28.42 -6.09 -9.83
N THR A 75 28.65 -6.68 -8.66
CA THR A 75 28.36 -8.10 -8.43
C THR A 75 26.93 -8.23 -7.97
N VAL A 76 26.10 -8.90 -8.75
CA VAL A 76 24.67 -9.09 -8.46
C VAL A 76 24.43 -10.48 -7.90
N ILE A 77 23.79 -10.54 -6.74
CA ILE A 77 23.31 -11.80 -6.12
C ILE A 77 21.81 -11.85 -6.33
N THR A 78 21.34 -12.71 -7.23
CA THR A 78 19.96 -12.67 -7.72
C THR A 78 18.93 -13.13 -6.68
N MET A 79 19.32 -14.00 -5.77
CA MET A 79 18.44 -14.64 -4.78
C MET A 79 17.23 -15.37 -5.40
N ASP A 80 17.32 -15.66 -6.70
CA ASP A 80 16.35 -16.50 -7.41
C ASP A 80 16.51 -18.00 -7.06
N ALA A 81 15.76 -18.87 -7.74
CA ALA A 81 15.82 -20.31 -7.50
C ALA A 81 17.21 -20.89 -7.76
N ASP A 82 17.93 -20.33 -8.73
CA ASP A 82 19.27 -20.79 -9.13
C ASP A 82 20.38 -20.14 -8.28
N ARG A 83 20.05 -19.13 -7.46
CA ARG A 83 20.97 -18.41 -6.58
C ARG A 83 22.22 -17.92 -7.29
N GLN A 84 22.04 -17.33 -8.46
CA GLN A 84 23.14 -16.90 -9.30
C GLN A 84 23.90 -15.73 -8.68
N VAL A 85 25.21 -15.72 -8.88
CA VAL A 85 26.09 -14.57 -8.63
C VAL A 85 26.67 -14.15 -9.96
N ILE A 86 26.35 -12.92 -10.39
CA ILE A 86 26.77 -12.38 -11.68
C ILE A 86 27.79 -11.29 -11.40
N GLU A 87 29.05 -11.56 -11.71
CA GLU A 87 30.13 -10.57 -11.59
C GLU A 87 30.08 -9.59 -12.76
N GLN A 88 30.52 -8.35 -12.55
CA GLN A 88 30.52 -7.29 -13.55
C GLN A 88 29.18 -7.21 -14.31
N ALA A 89 28.10 -7.27 -13.56
CA ALA A 89 26.75 -7.32 -14.12
C ALA A 89 26.29 -5.94 -14.63
N THR A 90 25.34 -6.00 -15.54
CA THR A 90 24.49 -4.87 -15.91
C THR A 90 23.05 -5.20 -15.58
N ILE A 91 22.37 -4.27 -14.89
CA ILE A 91 20.93 -4.27 -14.70
C ILE A 91 20.37 -3.12 -15.51
N LEU A 92 19.52 -3.44 -16.50
CA LEU A 92 18.74 -2.45 -17.24
C LEU A 92 17.35 -2.34 -16.63
N VAL A 93 17.02 -1.15 -16.15
CA VAL A 93 15.70 -0.82 -15.62
C VAL A 93 14.98 0.05 -16.63
N GLN A 94 13.78 -0.33 -17.00
CA GLN A 94 12.86 0.47 -17.80
C GLN A 94 11.66 0.83 -16.95
N ASP A 95 11.43 2.14 -16.80
CA ASP A 95 10.40 2.69 -15.93
C ASP A 95 10.59 2.18 -14.48
N ASN A 96 9.73 1.34 -13.99
CA ASN A 96 9.82 0.76 -12.65
C ASN A 96 10.07 -0.76 -12.64
N ARG A 97 10.62 -1.32 -13.72
CA ARG A 97 10.83 -2.76 -13.89
C ARG A 97 12.24 -3.07 -14.35
N ILE A 98 12.79 -4.16 -13.86
CA ILE A 98 14.02 -4.75 -14.43
C ILE A 98 13.65 -5.31 -15.79
N ALA A 99 14.21 -4.74 -16.84
CA ALA A 99 14.02 -5.17 -18.22
C ALA A 99 15.00 -6.26 -18.62
N SER A 100 16.24 -6.17 -18.11
CA SER A 100 17.29 -7.16 -18.38
C SER A 100 18.31 -7.14 -17.25
N ILE A 101 18.93 -8.31 -17.00
CA ILE A 101 20.02 -8.49 -16.05
C ILE A 101 20.96 -9.57 -16.59
N GLY A 102 22.24 -9.36 -16.49
CA GLY A 102 23.24 -10.33 -16.94
C GLY A 102 24.66 -9.76 -16.92
N PRO A 103 25.65 -10.55 -17.36
CA PRO A 103 27.01 -10.05 -17.56
C PRO A 103 27.03 -8.80 -18.44
N GLN A 104 27.94 -7.88 -18.18
CA GLN A 104 27.97 -6.58 -18.86
C GLN A 104 28.10 -6.67 -20.39
N ASN A 105 28.74 -7.71 -20.90
CA ASN A 105 28.90 -7.95 -22.34
C ASN A 105 27.66 -8.55 -23.01
N GLU A 106 26.66 -8.99 -22.25
CA GLU A 106 25.45 -9.62 -22.76
C GLU A 106 24.23 -8.70 -22.72
N VAL A 107 24.27 -7.65 -21.90
CA VAL A 107 23.16 -6.69 -21.77
C VAL A 107 23.39 -5.47 -22.67
N VAL A 108 22.50 -5.28 -23.64
CA VAL A 108 22.53 -4.10 -24.54
C VAL A 108 21.97 -2.89 -23.77
N ILE A 109 22.81 -1.87 -23.62
CA ILE A 109 22.40 -0.62 -22.96
C ILE A 109 22.03 0.41 -24.03
N PRO A 110 20.76 0.87 -24.10
CA PRO A 110 20.35 1.92 -25.02
C PRO A 110 21.13 3.23 -24.81
N ALA A 111 21.40 3.94 -25.89
CA ALA A 111 22.19 5.16 -25.83
C ALA A 111 21.59 6.28 -24.97
N ASN A 112 20.27 6.29 -24.84
CA ASN A 112 19.52 7.26 -24.02
C ASN A 112 19.33 6.80 -22.57
N ALA A 113 19.89 5.66 -22.16
CA ALA A 113 19.81 5.22 -20.77
C ALA A 113 20.73 6.06 -19.87
N ARG A 114 20.19 6.51 -18.74
CA ARG A 114 21.01 7.05 -17.66
C ARG A 114 21.88 5.91 -17.11
N ARG A 115 23.15 6.18 -16.87
CA ARG A 115 24.08 5.18 -16.33
C ARG A 115 24.43 5.48 -14.88
N LEU A 116 24.46 4.41 -14.08
CA LEU A 116 24.96 4.41 -12.71
C LEU A 116 26.10 3.38 -12.64
N ASP A 117 27.28 3.84 -12.32
CA ASP A 117 28.43 2.98 -12.08
C ASP A 117 28.34 2.43 -10.65
N ALA A 118 28.32 1.12 -10.53
CA ALA A 118 28.29 0.37 -9.28
C ALA A 118 29.49 -0.60 -9.18
N THR A 119 30.61 -0.25 -9.82
CA THR A 119 31.84 -1.05 -9.75
C THR A 119 32.25 -1.25 -8.29
N ASP A 120 32.73 -2.44 -7.97
CA ASP A 120 33.10 -2.87 -6.62
C ASP A 120 31.95 -2.89 -5.58
N GLN A 121 30.70 -2.78 -6.04
CA GLN A 121 29.52 -2.87 -5.17
C GLN A 121 28.79 -4.19 -5.37
N PHE A 122 28.02 -4.58 -4.34
CA PHE A 122 27.12 -5.70 -4.39
C PHE A 122 25.68 -5.21 -4.50
N ILE A 123 24.91 -5.85 -5.37
CA ILE A 123 23.48 -5.60 -5.51
C ILE A 123 22.72 -6.86 -5.15
N VAL A 124 21.78 -6.72 -4.24
CA VAL A 124 20.87 -7.78 -3.81
C VAL A 124 19.43 -7.29 -3.96
N PRO A 125 18.42 -8.17 -4.00
CA PRO A 125 17.03 -7.76 -3.86
C PRO A 125 16.79 -6.99 -2.56
N GLY A 126 15.83 -6.09 -2.57
CA GLY A 126 15.43 -5.38 -1.35
C GLY A 126 15.01 -6.33 -0.25
N LEU A 127 15.32 -5.96 0.98
CA LEU A 127 14.99 -6.76 2.17
C LEU A 127 13.48 -6.83 2.36
N ILE A 128 13.02 -7.97 2.89
CA ILE A 128 11.61 -8.20 3.24
C ILE A 128 11.52 -8.34 4.76
N ASP A 129 10.79 -7.44 5.39
CA ASP A 129 10.44 -7.58 6.80
C ASP A 129 9.11 -8.33 6.91
N VAL A 130 9.17 -9.56 7.40
CA VAL A 130 8.00 -10.46 7.47
C VAL A 130 7.14 -10.24 8.71
N HIS A 131 7.51 -9.33 9.58
CA HIS A 131 6.78 -9.04 10.82
C HIS A 131 6.97 -7.57 11.27
N ALA A 132 6.59 -6.65 10.41
CA ALA A 132 6.73 -5.22 10.67
C ALA A 132 5.43 -4.62 11.24
N HIS A 133 5.55 -3.98 12.40
CA HIS A 133 4.47 -3.18 12.96
C HIS A 133 4.80 -1.70 12.83
N GLY A 134 3.83 -0.89 12.41
CA GLY A 134 4.05 0.55 12.28
C GLY A 134 2.76 1.31 12.00
N ALA A 135 2.83 2.62 12.13
CA ALA A 135 1.73 3.54 11.84
C ALA A 135 1.67 3.86 10.33
N TYR A 136 1.63 2.84 9.48
CA TYR A 136 1.67 3.00 8.02
C TYR A 136 0.47 3.74 7.44
N ALA A 137 -0.67 3.73 8.14
CA ALA A 137 -1.85 4.52 7.82
C ALA A 137 -2.48 5.03 9.12
N SER A 138 -2.18 6.26 9.50
CA SER A 138 -2.77 6.90 10.67
C SER A 138 -4.16 7.41 10.34
N GLY A 139 -5.16 7.10 11.19
CA GLY A 139 -6.53 7.55 11.00
C GLY A 139 -7.17 7.10 9.69
N GLN A 140 -6.74 5.96 9.13
CA GLN A 140 -7.21 5.42 7.84
C GLN A 140 -6.82 6.27 6.62
N ILE A 141 -5.92 7.21 6.78
CA ILE A 141 -5.36 8.02 5.71
C ILE A 141 -3.89 7.65 5.57
N ILE A 142 -3.46 7.28 4.36
CA ILE A 142 -2.05 7.07 4.06
C ILE A 142 -1.40 8.43 3.91
N PRO A 143 -0.48 8.84 4.80
CA PRO A 143 0.18 10.13 4.69
C PRO A 143 1.08 10.17 3.46
N GLN A 144 1.16 11.31 2.79
CA GLN A 144 2.02 11.51 1.63
C GLN A 144 3.50 11.24 1.95
N GLN A 145 3.91 11.55 3.17
CA GLN A 145 5.23 11.25 3.69
C GLN A 145 5.08 10.38 4.94
N ASN A 146 5.18 9.08 4.74
CA ASN A 146 5.14 8.11 5.83
C ASN A 146 6.55 7.83 6.31
N TRP A 147 6.91 8.37 7.47
CA TRP A 147 8.27 8.25 8.04
C TRP A 147 8.66 6.81 8.33
N ASP A 148 7.73 5.97 8.79
CA ASP A 148 8.01 4.54 9.02
C ASP A 148 8.41 3.85 7.72
N SER A 149 7.67 4.10 6.63
CA SER A 149 8.00 3.56 5.31
C SER A 149 9.31 4.12 4.76
N LEU A 150 9.58 5.41 4.96
CA LEU A 150 10.83 6.04 4.53
C LEU A 150 12.03 5.49 5.29
N ALA A 151 11.91 5.26 6.60
CA ALA A 151 12.96 4.67 7.41
C ALA A 151 13.28 3.23 6.97
N HIS A 152 12.25 2.40 6.74
CA HIS A 152 12.44 1.06 6.19
C HIS A 152 13.17 1.08 4.84
N LEU A 153 12.71 1.94 3.92
CA LEU A 153 13.33 2.07 2.61
C LEU A 153 14.79 2.56 2.69
N ALA A 154 15.09 3.51 3.58
CA ALA A 154 16.45 4.01 3.79
C ALA A 154 17.41 2.93 4.30
N LEU A 155 16.89 1.90 4.97
CA LEU A 155 17.64 0.73 5.46
C LEU A 155 17.57 -0.47 4.50
N GLY A 156 17.03 -0.27 3.29
CA GLY A 156 16.96 -1.31 2.24
C GLY A 156 15.77 -2.25 2.36
N VAL A 157 14.82 -2.02 3.28
CA VAL A 157 13.60 -2.81 3.38
C VAL A 157 12.57 -2.28 2.37
N THR A 158 12.26 -3.08 1.36
CA THR A 158 11.37 -2.70 0.25
C THR A 158 10.00 -3.35 0.30
N THR A 159 9.85 -4.34 1.16
CA THR A 159 8.60 -5.09 1.35
C THR A 159 8.34 -5.32 2.83
N LEU A 160 7.12 -5.07 3.25
CA LEU A 160 6.70 -5.24 4.64
C LEU A 160 5.49 -6.17 4.71
N HIS A 161 5.47 -7.04 5.70
CA HIS A 161 4.27 -7.78 6.10
C HIS A 161 3.85 -7.33 7.49
N ASN A 162 2.71 -6.66 7.60
CA ASN A 162 2.13 -6.29 8.88
C ASN A 162 1.05 -7.31 9.29
N PRO A 163 1.34 -8.20 10.24
CA PRO A 163 0.40 -9.25 10.65
C PRO A 163 -0.78 -8.72 11.47
N SER A 164 -0.76 -7.45 11.87
CA SER A 164 -1.79 -6.82 12.69
C SER A 164 -2.48 -5.64 11.99
N SER A 165 -2.50 -5.62 10.66
CA SER A 165 -3.18 -4.58 9.89
C SER A 165 -4.68 -4.57 10.20
N ARG A 166 -5.25 -3.38 10.34
CA ARG A 166 -6.70 -3.21 10.40
C ARG A 166 -7.28 -3.42 9.01
N ALA A 167 -8.48 -3.99 8.91
CA ALA A 167 -9.16 -4.24 7.63
C ALA A 167 -9.38 -2.96 6.78
N THR A 168 -9.30 -1.79 7.39
CA THR A 168 -9.41 -0.48 6.73
C THR A 168 -8.08 0.01 6.14
N GLN A 169 -6.98 -0.72 6.33
CA GLN A 169 -5.64 -0.38 5.84
C GLN A 169 -5.22 -1.26 4.63
N VAL A 170 -6.11 -2.15 4.21
CA VAL A 170 -5.88 -3.12 3.12
C VAL A 170 -6.68 -2.73 1.89
#